data_a8da030cfe3971d4ab1ebf5741888131
#
_entry.id   a8da030cfe3971d4ab1ebf5741888131
#
_cell.length_a   1.000
_cell.length_b   1.000
_cell.length_c   1.000
_cell.angle_alpha   90.00
_cell.angle_beta   90.00
_cell.angle_gamma   90.00
#
_symmetry.space_group_name_H-M   'P 1'
#
loop_
_entity.id
_entity.type
_entity.pdbx_description
1 polymer ?
#
loop_
_entity_poly.entity_id
_entity_poly.type
_entity_poly.pdbx_seq_one_letter_code
_entity_poly.pdbx_strand_id
1 'polypeptide(L)'
;MPDTYTSQFSGEEIDAALRAAQMISGASTPAELRKKLEIRGDTIPVSAEDSTLISDALTKIPTTSGGGVNPNLLDNWYFGRPVNQRGQTEYTGNATYSIDRWWTQYETTLSIVDGGIKIGGKWDVQQYFENTLPNATYTLSLLYKDRTGSDPLRLIAGNRTDGDLAQTESKDASGILSVTFSTAKSNKVNFGFTGSTDNSAIIIAIKLELGDTQTLARKESEKWVLNEIPDFGEQLRRCQRYALKIEGGKAYGWTYNTNTVNVFIPTPVTMRAVPSLVLDTKHTGSVNTVNGDVAITSIGGVTATSNGVSVYLNNSNSAFTIGTPVVWFGFEVHLTCDL
;
A
#
# COMPACT_ATOMS: atom_id res chain seq x y z
N MET A 1 -8.90 -1.38 44.50
CA MET A 1 -10.16 -0.84 43.99
C MET A 1 -9.81 0.05 42.83
N PRO A 2 -10.37 -0.10 41.66
CA PRO A 2 -10.07 0.83 40.56
C PRO A 2 -10.72 2.18 40.89
N ASP A 3 -9.95 3.26 40.76
CA ASP A 3 -10.41 4.63 40.92
C ASP A 3 -11.56 4.87 39.94
N THR A 4 -12.74 5.13 40.44
CA THR A 4 -13.88 5.56 39.66
C THR A 4 -13.61 6.99 39.20
N TYR A 5 -13.30 7.15 37.93
CA TYR A 5 -13.19 8.47 37.30
C TYR A 5 -14.61 9.07 37.27
N THR A 6 -14.83 10.06 38.10
CA THR A 6 -16.06 10.88 38.05
C THR A 6 -15.81 12.04 37.12
N SER A 7 -16.49 12.05 35.97
CA SER A 7 -16.51 13.19 35.06
C SER A 7 -17.03 14.43 35.78
N GLN A 8 -16.40 15.59 35.53
CA GLN A 8 -16.89 16.90 36.03
C GLN A 8 -18.21 17.35 35.37
N PHE A 9 -18.62 16.65 34.32
CA PHE A 9 -19.82 16.94 33.55
C PHE A 9 -20.86 15.86 33.74
N SER A 10 -22.13 16.25 33.81
CA SER A 10 -23.23 15.30 33.81
C SER A 10 -23.36 14.59 32.47
N GLY A 11 -24.01 13.42 32.44
CA GLY A 11 -24.25 12.70 31.20
C GLY A 11 -25.03 13.55 30.18
N GLU A 12 -25.95 14.38 30.65
CA GLU A 12 -26.71 15.29 29.79
C GLU A 12 -25.84 16.39 29.16
N GLU A 13 -24.87 16.93 29.90
CA GLU A 13 -23.91 17.94 29.36
C GLU A 13 -22.95 17.32 28.32
N ILE A 14 -22.51 16.08 28.54
CA ILE A 14 -21.69 15.36 27.58
C ILE A 14 -22.49 15.05 26.32
N ASP A 15 -23.73 14.60 26.43
CA ASP A 15 -24.61 14.33 25.30
C ASP A 15 -24.96 15.60 24.53
N ALA A 16 -25.16 16.73 25.21
CA ALA A 16 -25.38 18.02 24.57
C ALA A 16 -24.14 18.50 23.81
N ALA A 17 -22.95 18.34 24.39
CA ALA A 17 -21.69 18.70 23.73
C ALA A 17 -21.41 17.82 22.51
N LEU A 18 -21.68 16.51 22.59
CA LEU A 18 -21.56 15.59 21.45
C LEU A 18 -22.55 15.90 20.33
N ARG A 19 -23.78 16.23 20.64
CA ARG A 19 -24.77 16.66 19.63
C ARG A 19 -24.37 17.98 19.00
N ALA A 20 -23.90 18.96 19.78
CA ALA A 20 -23.39 20.23 19.26
C ALA A 20 -22.19 20.01 18.33
N ALA A 21 -21.23 19.14 18.70
CA ALA A 21 -20.09 18.79 17.88
C ALA A 21 -20.51 18.10 16.56
N GLN A 22 -21.51 17.22 16.61
CA GLN A 22 -22.07 16.57 15.40
C GLN A 22 -22.84 17.56 14.50
N MET A 23 -23.52 18.53 15.08
CA MET A 23 -24.21 19.58 14.32
C MET A 23 -23.24 20.57 13.67
N ILE A 24 -22.10 20.86 14.32
CA ILE A 24 -21.05 21.74 13.82
C ILE A 24 -20.24 21.05 12.72
N SER A 25 -20.07 19.74 12.82
CA SER A 25 -19.40 18.91 11.83
C SER A 25 -20.08 19.02 10.46
N GLY A 26 -19.37 19.59 9.49
CA GLY A 26 -19.86 19.80 8.12
C GLY A 26 -20.62 21.12 7.86
N ALA A 27 -20.48 22.12 8.72
CA ALA A 27 -20.84 23.50 8.37
C ALA A 27 -19.63 24.20 7.74
N SER A 28 -19.74 24.65 6.50
CA SER A 28 -18.67 25.28 5.74
C SER A 28 -18.68 26.81 5.83
N THR A 29 -19.77 27.38 6.33
CA THR A 29 -19.93 28.83 6.49
C THR A 29 -20.56 29.19 7.83
N PRO A 30 -20.32 30.43 8.35
CA PRO A 30 -21.01 30.94 9.53
C PRO A 30 -22.54 30.92 9.43
N ALA A 31 -23.08 31.09 8.23
CA ALA A 31 -24.52 31.04 7.98
C ALA A 31 -25.07 29.60 8.10
N GLU A 32 -24.35 28.60 7.58
CA GLU A 32 -24.71 27.18 7.75
C GLU A 32 -24.60 26.71 9.19
N LEU A 33 -23.59 27.20 9.93
CA LEU A 33 -23.42 26.92 11.34
C LEU A 33 -24.64 27.48 12.15
N ARG A 34 -25.02 28.72 11.89
CA ARG A 34 -26.21 29.34 12.53
C ARG A 34 -27.47 28.55 12.22
N LYS A 35 -27.66 28.11 10.98
CA LYS A 35 -28.79 27.30 10.55
C LYS A 35 -28.81 25.93 11.25
N LYS A 36 -27.68 25.28 11.36
CA LYS A 36 -27.55 23.97 12.04
C LYS A 36 -27.75 24.05 13.55
N LEU A 37 -27.32 25.14 14.18
CA LEU A 37 -27.50 25.38 15.61
C LEU A 37 -28.87 25.99 15.95
N GLU A 38 -29.77 26.19 14.96
CA GLU A 38 -31.07 26.83 15.13
C GLU A 38 -30.98 28.20 15.85
N ILE A 39 -29.84 28.87 15.78
CA ILE A 39 -29.65 30.20 16.36
C ILE A 39 -30.44 31.20 15.51
N ARG A 40 -31.60 31.58 16.01
CA ARG A 40 -32.40 32.66 15.39
C ARG A 40 -31.75 34.00 15.73
N GLY A 41 -31.58 34.86 14.71
CA GLY A 41 -30.83 36.09 14.78
C GLY A 41 -31.33 37.19 15.74
N ASP A 42 -32.43 36.92 16.47
CA ASP A 42 -33.12 37.85 17.36
C ASP A 42 -33.06 37.47 18.85
N THR A 43 -32.45 36.36 19.23
CA THR A 43 -32.53 35.83 20.59
C THR A 43 -31.22 35.86 21.41
N ILE A 44 -30.07 36.15 20.83
CA ILE A 44 -28.83 36.34 21.58
C ILE A 44 -28.06 37.54 20.99
N PRO A 45 -27.94 38.67 21.72
CA PRO A 45 -27.04 39.74 21.32
C PRO A 45 -25.59 39.24 21.47
N VAL A 46 -25.02 38.77 20.35
CA VAL A 46 -23.58 38.45 20.29
C VAL A 46 -22.84 39.78 20.26
N SER A 47 -22.04 40.06 21.26
CA SER A 47 -21.16 41.27 21.27
C SER A 47 -20.17 41.20 20.11
N ALA A 48 -19.65 42.34 19.68
CA ALA A 48 -18.61 42.36 18.65
C ALA A 48 -17.35 41.52 19.07
N GLU A 49 -17.06 41.44 20.37
CA GLU A 49 -16.01 40.62 20.95
C GLU A 49 -16.32 39.10 20.83
N ASP A 50 -17.56 38.68 21.09
CA ASP A 50 -17.97 37.29 20.94
C ASP A 50 -17.93 36.82 19.48
N SER A 51 -18.27 37.73 18.55
CA SER A 51 -18.19 37.44 17.12
C SER A 51 -16.75 37.28 16.65
N THR A 52 -15.80 38.01 17.25
CA THR A 52 -14.37 37.90 16.99
C THR A 52 -13.81 36.61 17.58
N LEU A 53 -14.20 36.25 18.81
CA LEU A 53 -13.81 35.00 19.45
C LEU A 53 -14.34 33.76 18.68
N ILE A 54 -15.57 33.83 18.18
CA ILE A 54 -16.13 32.77 17.34
C ILE A 54 -15.42 32.70 15.98
N SER A 55 -15.10 33.85 15.38
CA SER A 55 -14.31 33.92 14.15
C SER A 55 -12.92 33.33 14.34
N ASP A 56 -12.22 33.71 15.42
CA ASP A 56 -10.90 33.18 15.76
C ASP A 56 -10.92 31.70 16.14
N ALA A 57 -11.98 31.24 16.80
CA ALA A 57 -12.17 29.83 17.09
C ALA A 57 -12.45 29.03 15.81
N LEU A 58 -13.24 29.58 14.88
CA LEU A 58 -13.50 28.99 13.58
C LEU A 58 -12.25 28.94 12.68
N THR A 59 -11.36 29.94 12.77
CA THR A 59 -10.08 29.90 12.04
C THR A 59 -9.07 28.93 12.66
N LYS A 60 -9.22 28.61 13.94
CA LYS A 60 -8.41 27.62 14.67
C LYS A 60 -8.97 26.21 14.62
N ILE A 61 -10.24 26.04 14.30
CA ILE A 61 -10.76 24.74 13.87
C ILE A 61 -10.05 24.47 12.54
N PRO A 62 -9.20 23.44 12.46
CA PRO A 62 -8.63 23.06 11.18
C PRO A 62 -9.81 22.96 10.22
N THR A 63 -9.78 23.71 9.13
CA THR A 63 -10.71 23.51 8.01
C THR A 63 -10.36 22.17 7.36
N THR A 64 -10.49 21.13 8.09
CA THR A 64 -10.78 19.84 7.56
C THR A 64 -12.20 19.95 7.03
N SER A 65 -12.31 20.47 5.81
CA SER A 65 -13.43 20.13 4.96
C SER A 65 -13.65 18.64 5.18
N GLY A 66 -14.72 18.30 5.89
CA GLY A 66 -15.22 16.99 6.33
C GLY A 66 -14.37 15.77 5.94
N GLY A 67 -13.13 15.74 6.36
CA GLY A 67 -12.23 14.80 5.82
C GLY A 67 -11.51 14.06 6.93
N GLY A 68 -12.03 12.93 7.27
CA GLY A 68 -11.11 11.85 7.51
C GLY A 68 -10.16 11.79 6.32
N VAL A 69 -8.86 11.58 6.57
CA VAL A 69 -7.87 11.36 5.52
C VAL A 69 -8.43 10.27 4.62
N ASN A 70 -8.71 10.57 3.35
CA ASN A 70 -9.19 9.57 2.42
C ASN A 70 -8.20 8.42 2.37
N PRO A 71 -8.64 7.17 2.40
CA PRO A 71 -7.73 6.04 2.39
C PRO A 71 -6.89 6.05 1.12
N ASN A 72 -5.63 5.70 1.25
CA ASN A 72 -4.77 5.49 0.09
C ASN A 72 -5.20 4.24 -0.67
N LEU A 73 -5.51 4.40 -1.94
CA LEU A 73 -5.95 3.31 -2.81
C LEU A 73 -4.79 2.48 -3.35
N LEU A 74 -3.55 2.99 -3.28
CA LEU A 74 -2.35 2.26 -3.68
C LEU A 74 -1.87 1.31 -2.58
N ASP A 75 -1.22 0.24 -2.99
CA ASP A 75 -0.56 -0.71 -2.11
C ASP A 75 0.92 -0.32 -1.94
N ASN A 76 1.52 -0.64 -0.79
CA ASN A 76 2.95 -0.43 -0.56
C ASN A 76 3.41 1.00 -0.90
N TRP A 77 2.65 1.97 -0.47
CA TRP A 77 2.78 3.37 -0.89
C TRP A 77 3.74 4.21 -0.02
N TYR A 78 4.10 3.72 1.17
CA TYR A 78 5.03 4.37 2.08
C TYR A 78 6.42 3.77 1.95
N PHE A 79 7.29 4.46 1.25
CA PHE A 79 8.64 3.97 0.95
C PHE A 79 9.65 4.20 2.07
N GLY A 80 9.29 4.91 3.15
CA GLY A 80 10.09 4.95 4.35
C GLY A 80 10.21 3.59 5.06
N ARG A 81 9.25 2.68 4.81
CA ARG A 81 9.27 1.29 5.24
C ARG A 81 8.51 0.42 4.23
N PRO A 82 9.07 0.17 3.05
CA PRO A 82 8.36 -0.56 2.01
C PRO A 82 8.23 -2.05 2.36
N VAL A 83 7.14 -2.65 1.90
CA VAL A 83 7.04 -4.11 1.83
C VAL A 83 7.96 -4.60 0.72
N ASN A 84 8.84 -5.53 1.05
CA ASN A 84 9.87 -6.04 0.14
C ASN A 84 10.12 -7.53 0.36
N GLN A 85 9.17 -8.36 -0.04
CA GLN A 85 9.27 -9.81 0.10
C GLN A 85 10.28 -10.43 -0.86
N ARG A 86 10.71 -9.70 -1.90
CA ARG A 86 11.79 -10.13 -2.81
C ARG A 86 13.17 -10.06 -2.16
N GLY A 87 13.32 -9.29 -1.06
CA GLY A 87 14.48 -9.33 -0.17
C GLY A 87 15.75 -8.64 -0.68
N GLN A 88 15.72 -7.99 -1.84
CA GLN A 88 16.86 -7.22 -2.35
C GLN A 88 16.79 -5.79 -1.85
N THR A 89 17.91 -5.17 -1.57
CA THR A 89 18.00 -3.75 -1.21
C THR A 89 18.22 -2.85 -2.43
N GLU A 90 18.65 -3.45 -3.52
CA GLU A 90 18.88 -2.77 -4.80
C GLU A 90 18.25 -3.59 -5.93
N TYR A 91 17.58 -2.89 -6.81
CA TYR A 91 16.95 -3.44 -8.00
C TYR A 91 17.44 -2.68 -9.22
N THR A 92 17.86 -3.41 -10.22
CA THR A 92 18.17 -2.87 -11.55
C THR A 92 17.42 -3.71 -12.55
N GLY A 93 16.58 -3.11 -13.34
CA GLY A 93 15.81 -3.89 -14.29
C GLY A 93 14.94 -3.09 -15.22
N ASN A 94 14.58 -3.76 -16.29
CA ASN A 94 13.65 -3.29 -17.31
C ASN A 94 12.47 -4.27 -17.32
N ALA A 95 11.26 -3.74 -17.27
CA ALA A 95 10.03 -4.51 -17.33
C ALA A 95 9.92 -5.59 -16.24
N THR A 96 10.17 -5.22 -14.98
CA THR A 96 10.15 -6.16 -13.84
C THR A 96 9.57 -5.51 -12.58
N TYR A 97 9.11 -6.35 -11.66
CA TYR A 97 8.75 -5.89 -10.32
C TYR A 97 10.01 -5.76 -9.44
N SER A 98 10.11 -4.63 -8.75
CA SER A 98 11.16 -4.32 -7.78
C SER A 98 10.70 -4.66 -6.35
N ILE A 99 10.38 -3.69 -5.52
CA ILE A 99 9.64 -3.89 -4.28
C ILE A 99 8.20 -4.33 -4.60
N ASP A 100 7.52 -4.94 -3.62
CA ASP A 100 6.18 -5.47 -3.86
C ASP A 100 5.22 -4.45 -4.44
N ARG A 101 4.46 -4.84 -5.44
CA ARG A 101 3.48 -4.06 -6.20
C ARG A 101 4.07 -3.02 -7.16
N TRP A 102 5.37 -2.69 -7.09
CA TRP A 102 5.96 -1.66 -7.92
C TRP A 102 6.74 -2.23 -9.09
N TRP A 103 6.25 -1.94 -10.27
CA TRP A 103 6.84 -2.29 -11.56
C TRP A 103 7.83 -1.23 -11.98
N THR A 104 8.97 -1.64 -12.49
CA THR A 104 10.00 -0.76 -13.07
C THR A 104 10.13 -1.01 -14.55
N GLN A 105 10.24 0.06 -15.33
CA GLN A 105 10.45 0.01 -16.76
C GLN A 105 11.76 0.74 -17.10
N TYR A 106 12.31 0.42 -18.27
CA TYR A 106 13.60 0.91 -18.72
C TYR A 106 14.75 0.47 -17.81
N GLU A 107 15.88 1.15 -17.85
CA GLU A 107 17.08 0.86 -17.04
C GLU A 107 16.96 1.51 -15.64
N THR A 108 15.84 1.30 -14.99
CA THR A 108 15.57 1.86 -13.65
C THR A 108 16.49 1.21 -12.61
N THR A 109 17.14 2.05 -11.82
CA THR A 109 17.78 1.63 -10.57
C THR A 109 16.93 2.09 -9.38
N LEU A 110 16.61 1.18 -8.47
CA LEU A 110 15.86 1.45 -7.26
C LEU A 110 16.63 0.89 -6.08
N SER A 111 16.98 1.74 -5.12
CA SER A 111 17.66 1.35 -3.88
C SER A 111 16.82 1.74 -2.67
N ILE A 112 16.65 0.83 -1.72
CA ILE A 112 16.00 1.12 -0.44
C ILE A 112 17.02 1.87 0.42
N VAL A 113 16.68 3.09 0.80
CA VAL A 113 17.54 3.98 1.61
C VAL A 113 16.80 4.46 2.85
N ASP A 114 17.51 5.11 3.77
CA ASP A 114 16.87 5.71 4.93
C ASP A 114 15.82 6.77 4.51
N GLY A 115 14.60 6.54 4.97
CA GLY A 115 13.45 7.41 4.74
C GLY A 115 12.83 7.36 3.34
N GLY A 116 13.16 6.36 2.49
CA GLY A 116 12.51 6.21 1.19
C GLY A 116 13.16 5.21 0.24
N ILE A 117 12.79 5.32 -1.02
CA ILE A 117 13.48 4.64 -2.12
C ILE A 117 14.20 5.65 -2.98
N LYS A 118 15.49 5.43 -3.24
CA LYS A 118 16.26 6.23 -4.17
C LYS A 118 16.11 5.65 -5.57
N ILE A 119 15.70 6.50 -6.49
CA ILE A 119 15.50 6.13 -7.90
C ILE A 119 16.54 6.85 -8.75
N GLY A 120 17.06 6.16 -9.74
CA GLY A 120 18.01 6.69 -10.71
C GLY A 120 17.99 5.93 -12.04
N GLY A 121 18.83 6.34 -12.97
CA GLY A 121 18.85 5.81 -14.34
C GLY A 121 17.73 6.44 -15.20
N LYS A 122 17.47 5.87 -16.37
CA LYS A 122 16.24 6.16 -17.12
C LYS A 122 15.12 5.37 -16.47
N TRP A 123 14.26 6.03 -15.72
CA TRP A 123 13.34 5.36 -14.83
C TRP A 123 11.88 5.70 -15.06
N ASP A 124 11.09 4.68 -14.90
CA ASP A 124 9.64 4.72 -14.85
C ASP A 124 9.20 3.66 -13.83
N VAL A 125 8.54 4.10 -12.77
CA VAL A 125 8.09 3.27 -11.67
C VAL A 125 6.59 3.39 -11.56
N GLN A 126 5.88 2.28 -11.67
CA GLN A 126 4.43 2.25 -11.80
C GLN A 126 3.79 1.20 -10.90
N GLN A 127 2.55 1.47 -10.50
CA GLN A 127 1.66 0.48 -9.91
C GLN A 127 0.41 0.33 -10.78
N TYR A 128 0.10 -0.90 -11.14
CA TYR A 128 -1.13 -1.22 -11.85
C TYR A 128 -2.27 -1.47 -10.88
N PHE A 129 -3.41 -0.89 -11.18
CA PHE A 129 -4.62 -1.08 -10.39
C PHE A 129 -5.32 -2.38 -10.80
N GLU A 130 -5.71 -3.21 -9.82
CA GLU A 130 -6.36 -4.50 -10.08
C GLU A 130 -7.76 -4.31 -10.65
N ASN A 131 -8.50 -3.38 -10.07
CA ASN A 131 -9.90 -3.11 -10.41
C ASN A 131 -10.02 -1.82 -11.21
N THR A 132 -11.15 -1.68 -11.91
CA THR A 132 -11.52 -0.39 -12.48
C THR A 132 -11.88 0.59 -11.37
N LEU A 133 -11.31 1.79 -11.43
CA LEU A 133 -11.75 2.87 -10.55
C LEU A 133 -13.16 3.32 -10.94
N PRO A 134 -14.07 3.53 -9.97
CA PRO A 134 -15.34 4.17 -10.23
C PRO A 134 -15.17 5.50 -10.95
N ASN A 135 -16.17 5.88 -11.75
CA ASN A 135 -16.19 7.19 -12.40
C ASN A 135 -16.32 8.30 -11.35
N ALA A 136 -15.20 8.95 -11.06
CA ALA A 136 -15.10 10.00 -10.06
C ALA A 136 -13.85 10.85 -10.29
N THR A 137 -13.69 11.89 -9.49
CA THR A 137 -12.48 12.70 -9.42
C THR A 137 -11.53 12.09 -8.39
N TYR A 138 -10.26 12.00 -8.76
CA TYR A 138 -9.18 11.47 -7.93
C TYR A 138 -8.00 12.44 -7.91
N THR A 139 -7.24 12.37 -6.83
CA THR A 139 -5.97 13.09 -6.69
C THR A 139 -4.84 12.09 -6.49
N LEU A 140 -3.79 12.21 -7.29
CA LEU A 140 -2.54 11.48 -7.14
C LEU A 140 -1.49 12.44 -6.62
N SER A 141 -0.78 12.06 -5.54
CA SER A 141 0.22 12.89 -4.88
C SER A 141 1.49 12.11 -4.59
N LEU A 142 2.65 12.75 -4.71
CA LEU A 142 3.98 12.17 -4.50
C LEU A 142 4.81 13.08 -3.61
N LEU A 143 5.31 12.56 -2.49
CA LEU A 143 6.26 13.25 -1.63
C LEU A 143 7.68 12.76 -1.91
N TYR A 144 8.60 13.69 -2.18
CA TYR A 144 9.98 13.39 -2.54
C TYR A 144 10.98 14.38 -1.94
N LYS A 145 12.25 13.96 -1.88
CA LYS A 145 13.39 14.79 -1.47
C LYS A 145 14.64 14.47 -2.28
N ASP A 146 15.64 15.32 -2.14
CA ASP A 146 17.00 15.15 -2.68
C ASP A 146 17.01 14.84 -4.20
N ARG A 147 16.08 15.46 -4.95
CA ARG A 147 16.09 15.36 -6.40
C ARG A 147 17.31 16.08 -6.98
N THR A 148 17.98 15.44 -7.92
CA THR A 148 19.11 15.97 -8.68
C THR A 148 18.84 15.87 -10.18
N GLY A 149 19.68 16.51 -10.98
CA GLY A 149 19.59 16.48 -12.43
C GLY A 149 18.82 17.66 -13.02
N SER A 150 18.90 17.82 -14.34
CA SER A 150 18.34 18.96 -15.10
C SER A 150 16.88 18.79 -15.46
N ASP A 151 16.44 17.54 -15.66
CA ASP A 151 15.08 17.23 -16.09
C ASP A 151 14.11 17.15 -14.91
N PRO A 152 12.81 17.41 -15.13
CA PRO A 152 11.84 17.34 -14.07
C PRO A 152 11.57 15.90 -13.60
N LEU A 153 11.22 15.76 -12.33
CA LEU A 153 10.49 14.60 -11.82
C LEU A 153 9.03 14.76 -12.25
N ARG A 154 8.46 13.72 -12.84
CA ARG A 154 7.06 13.70 -13.28
C ARG A 154 6.24 12.72 -12.47
N LEU A 155 5.03 13.11 -12.14
CA LEU A 155 3.99 12.27 -11.57
C LEU A 155 2.90 12.07 -12.60
N ILE A 156 2.52 10.83 -12.86
CA ILE A 156 1.66 10.45 -13.98
C ILE A 156 0.50 9.58 -13.47
N ALA A 157 -0.72 9.99 -13.80
CA ALA A 157 -1.88 9.13 -13.81
C ALA A 157 -2.11 8.70 -15.26
N GLY A 158 -1.72 7.48 -15.59
CA GLY A 158 -1.73 6.98 -16.95
C GLY A 158 -2.89 6.04 -17.23
N ASN A 159 -3.04 5.75 -18.53
CA ASN A 159 -3.90 4.72 -19.03
C ASN A 159 -3.11 3.85 -19.99
N ARG A 160 -3.07 2.54 -19.75
CA ARG A 160 -2.31 1.58 -20.55
C ARG A 160 -2.66 1.58 -22.05
N THR A 161 -3.84 2.08 -22.42
CA THR A 161 -4.34 2.01 -23.80
C THR A 161 -4.41 3.36 -24.51
N ASP A 162 -4.68 4.43 -23.78
CA ASP A 162 -5.06 5.71 -24.39
C ASP A 162 -4.14 6.88 -24.01
N GLY A 163 -3.03 6.61 -23.30
CA GLY A 163 -2.06 7.61 -22.85
C GLY A 163 -2.35 8.18 -21.46
N ASP A 164 -1.74 9.29 -21.13
CA ASP A 164 -1.85 9.87 -19.80
C ASP A 164 -3.20 10.56 -19.59
N LEU A 165 -3.86 10.28 -18.47
CA LEU A 165 -5.06 10.98 -18.03
C LEU A 165 -4.71 12.38 -17.51
N ALA A 166 -3.64 12.45 -16.72
CA ALA A 166 -3.09 13.68 -16.18
C ALA A 166 -1.64 13.49 -15.75
N GLN A 167 -0.86 14.55 -15.75
CA GLN A 167 0.51 14.58 -15.28
C GLN A 167 0.84 15.93 -14.65
N THR A 168 1.85 15.94 -13.80
CA THR A 168 2.48 17.14 -13.24
C THR A 168 3.96 16.89 -13.07
N GLU A 169 4.77 17.97 -13.02
CA GLU A 169 6.21 17.85 -12.91
C GLU A 169 6.81 18.93 -12.02
N SER A 170 8.00 18.67 -11.46
CA SER A 170 8.79 19.66 -10.72
C SER A 170 10.28 19.47 -10.94
N LYS A 171 11.01 20.60 -10.88
CA LYS A 171 12.47 20.67 -10.83
C LYS A 171 13.00 20.98 -9.44
N ASP A 172 12.14 21.17 -8.46
CA ASP A 172 12.55 21.46 -7.09
C ASP A 172 13.34 20.28 -6.50
N ALA A 173 14.26 20.58 -5.57
CA ALA A 173 15.04 19.53 -4.93
C ALA A 173 14.20 18.66 -4.01
N SER A 174 13.14 19.19 -3.44
CA SER A 174 12.24 18.47 -2.52
C SER A 174 10.86 19.09 -2.55
N GLY A 175 9.82 18.30 -2.37
CA GLY A 175 8.46 18.81 -2.36
C GLY A 175 7.40 17.75 -2.48
N ILE A 176 6.20 18.22 -2.81
CA ILE A 176 5.07 17.38 -3.15
C ILE A 176 4.63 17.70 -4.58
N LEU A 177 4.44 16.66 -5.38
CA LEU A 177 3.72 16.74 -6.65
C LEU A 177 2.29 16.29 -6.41
N SER A 178 1.34 16.94 -7.06
CA SER A 178 -0.06 16.56 -6.99
C SER A 178 -0.76 16.85 -8.30
N VAL A 179 -1.59 15.93 -8.76
CA VAL A 179 -2.41 16.08 -9.97
C VAL A 179 -3.79 15.48 -9.75
N THR A 180 -4.80 16.22 -10.16
CA THR A 180 -6.21 15.79 -10.10
C THR A 180 -6.69 15.36 -11.48
N PHE A 181 -7.44 14.27 -11.55
CA PHE A 181 -7.95 13.71 -12.80
C PHE A 181 -9.31 13.05 -12.60
N SER A 182 -10.00 12.79 -13.71
CA SER A 182 -11.26 12.04 -13.72
C SER A 182 -11.09 10.73 -14.45
N THR A 183 -11.71 9.67 -13.94
CA THR A 183 -11.72 8.35 -14.58
C THR A 183 -12.82 8.18 -15.62
N ALA A 184 -13.61 9.22 -15.91
CA ALA A 184 -14.74 9.19 -16.84
C ALA A 184 -14.37 8.67 -18.25
N LYS A 185 -13.11 8.77 -18.64
CA LYS A 185 -12.62 8.36 -19.97
C LYS A 185 -11.96 6.98 -20.00
N SER A 186 -11.54 6.46 -18.84
CA SER A 186 -10.88 5.16 -18.76
C SER A 186 -10.94 4.58 -17.36
N ASN A 187 -11.06 3.28 -17.32
CA ASN A 187 -11.10 2.48 -16.10
C ASN A 187 -9.88 1.56 -15.95
N LYS A 188 -8.89 1.66 -16.85
CA LYS A 188 -7.63 0.90 -16.79
C LYS A 188 -6.48 1.86 -16.54
N VAL A 189 -6.25 2.18 -15.29
CA VAL A 189 -5.28 3.19 -14.89
C VAL A 189 -4.03 2.54 -14.27
N ASN A 190 -2.91 3.18 -14.52
CA ASN A 190 -1.66 2.96 -13.82
C ASN A 190 -1.18 4.29 -13.23
N PHE A 191 -0.50 4.20 -12.12
CA PHE A 191 -0.03 5.37 -11.38
C PHE A 191 1.46 5.24 -11.15
N GLY A 192 2.20 6.32 -11.36
CA GLY A 192 3.64 6.25 -11.22
C GLY A 192 4.34 7.58 -11.32
N PHE A 193 5.64 7.47 -11.33
CA PHE A 193 6.54 8.58 -11.45
C PHE A 193 7.72 8.21 -12.35
N THR A 194 8.23 9.19 -13.07
CA THR A 194 9.27 8.99 -14.06
C THR A 194 10.31 10.11 -14.03
N GLY A 195 11.50 9.82 -14.50
CA GLY A 195 12.60 10.75 -14.68
C GLY A 195 13.53 10.33 -15.80
N SER A 196 14.48 11.19 -16.15
CA SER A 196 15.51 10.92 -17.17
C SER A 196 16.78 10.34 -16.55
N THR A 197 17.70 9.93 -17.42
CA THR A 197 18.97 9.27 -17.07
C THR A 197 19.84 10.08 -16.09
N ASP A 198 19.77 11.40 -16.16
CA ASP A 198 20.61 12.29 -15.33
C ASP A 198 19.97 12.64 -14.00
N ASN A 199 18.75 12.19 -13.77
CA ASN A 199 17.99 12.50 -12.57
C ASN A 199 18.12 11.41 -11.53
N SER A 200 18.10 11.81 -10.28
CA SER A 200 17.79 10.92 -9.16
C SER A 200 16.89 11.63 -8.15
N ALA A 201 16.13 10.87 -7.39
CA ALA A 201 15.32 11.40 -6.31
C ALA A 201 15.14 10.32 -5.22
N ILE A 202 14.89 10.76 -3.99
CA ILE A 202 14.38 9.87 -2.93
C ILE A 202 12.87 10.08 -2.83
N ILE A 203 12.13 9.04 -3.14
CA ILE A 203 10.68 9.04 -3.01
C ILE A 203 10.31 8.54 -1.62
N ILE A 204 9.49 9.31 -0.90
CA ILE A 204 9.09 9.02 0.48
C ILE A 204 7.75 8.30 0.52
N ALA A 205 6.78 8.80 -0.24
CA ALA A 205 5.43 8.25 -0.27
C ALA A 205 4.67 8.71 -1.52
N ILE A 206 3.67 7.92 -1.92
CA ILE A 206 2.74 8.25 -3.00
C ILE A 206 1.31 7.92 -2.56
N LYS A 207 0.33 8.73 -2.92
CA LYS A 207 -1.06 8.51 -2.55
C LYS A 207 -1.99 8.76 -3.73
N LEU A 208 -2.87 7.79 -3.95
CA LEU A 208 -4.06 7.94 -4.78
C LEU A 208 -5.28 7.99 -3.86
N GLU A 209 -6.07 9.03 -3.97
CA GLU A 209 -7.24 9.24 -3.13
C GLU A 209 -8.43 9.78 -3.90
N LEU A 210 -9.64 9.54 -3.40
CA LEU A 210 -10.86 10.09 -3.95
C LEU A 210 -10.95 11.59 -3.63
N GLY A 211 -11.44 12.39 -4.57
CA GLY A 211 -11.59 13.84 -4.43
C GLY A 211 -10.53 14.64 -5.15
N ASP A 212 -10.58 15.96 -5.00
CA ASP A 212 -9.76 16.94 -5.71
C ASP A 212 -8.65 17.57 -4.84
N THR A 213 -8.54 17.12 -3.60
CA THR A 213 -7.62 17.69 -2.61
C THR A 213 -6.61 16.63 -2.15
N GLN A 214 -5.33 16.97 -2.18
CA GLN A 214 -4.29 16.08 -1.68
C GLN A 214 -4.27 16.07 -0.15
N THR A 215 -4.20 14.87 0.44
CA THR A 215 -4.08 14.66 1.88
C THR A 215 -2.87 13.79 2.27
N LEU A 216 -1.93 13.56 1.37
CA LEU A 216 -0.72 12.78 1.63
C LEU A 216 0.14 13.41 2.70
N ALA A 217 0.41 14.71 2.58
CA ALA A 217 1.29 15.44 3.47
C ALA A 217 0.88 16.90 3.60
N ARG A 218 1.26 17.52 4.71
CA ARG A 218 1.10 18.95 4.99
C ARG A 218 2.44 19.61 5.25
N LYS A 219 2.48 20.92 5.08
CA LYS A 219 3.69 21.70 5.38
C LYS A 219 3.64 22.17 6.84
N GLU A 220 4.66 21.83 7.60
CA GLU A 220 4.86 22.31 8.97
C GLU A 220 6.22 23.01 9.06
N SER A 221 6.24 24.30 9.34
CA SER A 221 7.49 25.08 9.51
C SER A 221 8.53 24.77 8.42
N GLU A 222 8.16 24.92 7.17
CA GLU A 222 8.98 24.67 5.96
C GLU A 222 9.31 23.18 5.66
N LYS A 223 8.83 22.22 6.46
CA LYS A 223 9.02 20.79 6.22
C LYS A 223 7.71 20.12 5.82
N TRP A 224 7.79 19.16 4.91
CA TRP A 224 6.68 18.31 4.59
C TRP A 224 6.59 17.16 5.61
N VAL A 225 5.41 16.98 6.18
CA VAL A 225 5.09 15.93 7.16
C VAL A 225 3.92 15.11 6.64
N LEU A 226 4.08 13.79 6.63
CA LEU A 226 3.01 12.88 6.25
C LEU A 226 1.82 13.02 7.22
N ASN A 227 0.62 13.00 6.68
CA ASN A 227 -0.60 13.04 7.49
C ASN A 227 -0.94 11.68 8.10
N GLU A 228 -0.40 10.61 7.51
CA GLU A 228 -0.58 9.24 7.99
C GLU A 228 0.66 8.39 7.72
N ILE A 229 0.87 7.37 8.52
CA ILE A 229 1.83 6.29 8.28
C ILE A 229 1.03 4.99 8.31
N PRO A 230 1.13 4.14 7.28
CA PRO A 230 0.33 2.94 7.22
C PRO A 230 0.78 1.90 8.24
N ASP A 231 -0.16 1.07 8.69
CA ASP A 231 0.20 -0.16 9.39
C ASP A 231 0.94 -1.10 8.44
N PHE A 232 2.15 -1.52 8.84
CA PHE A 232 2.99 -2.37 8.00
C PHE A 232 2.37 -3.75 7.76
N GLY A 233 1.71 -4.33 8.76
CA GLY A 233 1.05 -5.63 8.65
C GLY A 233 -0.09 -5.61 7.65
N GLU A 234 -0.86 -4.52 7.61
CA GLU A 234 -1.91 -4.33 6.62
C GLU A 234 -1.33 -4.18 5.20
N GLN A 235 -0.27 -3.39 5.02
CA GLN A 235 0.40 -3.27 3.73
C GLN A 235 0.99 -4.60 3.27
N LEU A 236 1.63 -5.34 4.16
CA LEU A 236 2.14 -6.67 3.87
C LEU A 236 1.02 -7.60 3.40
N ARG A 237 -0.10 -7.66 4.12
CA ARG A 237 -1.24 -8.49 3.76
C ARG A 237 -1.83 -8.13 2.40
N ARG A 238 -1.90 -6.83 2.05
CA ARG A 238 -2.32 -6.37 0.73
C ARG A 238 -1.35 -6.83 -0.36
N CYS A 239 -0.04 -6.74 -0.11
CA CYS A 239 0.99 -7.19 -1.05
C CYS A 239 1.01 -8.70 -1.24
N GLN A 240 0.76 -9.49 -0.19
CA GLN A 240 0.72 -10.94 -0.23
C GLN A 240 -0.37 -11.50 -1.16
N ARG A 241 -1.37 -10.72 -1.53
CA ARG A 241 -2.33 -11.08 -2.56
C ARG A 241 -1.71 -11.21 -3.96
N TYR A 242 -0.55 -10.62 -4.20
CA TYR A 242 0.12 -10.55 -5.51
C TYR A 242 1.43 -11.32 -5.54
N ALA A 243 2.22 -11.17 -4.51
CA ALA A 243 3.49 -11.85 -4.35
C ALA A 243 3.64 -12.30 -2.90
N LEU A 244 4.11 -13.53 -2.72
CA LEU A 244 4.29 -14.12 -1.40
C LEU A 244 5.60 -14.92 -1.37
N LYS A 245 6.49 -14.56 -0.45
CA LYS A 245 7.66 -15.35 -0.11
C LYS A 245 7.37 -16.16 1.15
N ILE A 246 7.58 -17.47 1.09
CA ILE A 246 7.53 -18.37 2.24
C ILE A 246 8.93 -18.96 2.40
N GLU A 247 9.56 -18.67 3.52
CA GLU A 247 10.92 -19.07 3.83
C GLU A 247 10.96 -19.87 5.14
N GLY A 248 11.66 -21.00 5.15
CA GLY A 248 11.82 -21.84 6.33
C GLY A 248 10.53 -22.45 6.88
N GLY A 249 9.48 -22.50 6.06
CA GLY A 249 8.17 -23.03 6.44
C GLY A 249 8.14 -24.55 6.58
N LYS A 250 6.98 -25.04 7.01
CA LYS A 250 6.63 -26.47 7.00
C LYS A 250 5.40 -26.66 6.14
N ALA A 251 5.46 -27.58 5.18
CA ALA A 251 4.31 -28.02 4.42
C ALA A 251 4.00 -29.47 4.75
N TYR A 252 2.73 -29.80 4.87
CA TYR A 252 2.28 -31.12 5.23
C TYR A 252 1.66 -31.81 4.03
N GLY A 253 1.84 -33.11 3.95
CA GLY A 253 1.32 -33.91 2.84
C GLY A 253 1.40 -35.39 3.08
N TRP A 254 1.34 -36.14 2.00
CA TRP A 254 1.43 -37.60 2.04
C TRP A 254 2.18 -38.14 0.83
N THR A 255 2.67 -39.35 0.96
CA THR A 255 3.33 -40.07 -0.09
C THR A 255 2.33 -40.53 -1.14
N TYR A 256 2.48 -40.06 -2.36
CA TYR A 256 1.64 -40.39 -3.52
C TYR A 256 2.06 -41.74 -4.16
N ASN A 257 3.37 -41.92 -4.33
CA ASN A 257 3.97 -43.19 -4.78
C ASN A 257 5.39 -43.30 -4.20
N THR A 258 6.12 -44.36 -4.55
CA THR A 258 7.47 -44.59 -4.01
C THR A 258 8.50 -43.50 -4.35
N ASN A 259 8.25 -42.68 -5.34
CA ASN A 259 9.13 -41.62 -5.82
C ASN A 259 8.60 -40.21 -5.56
N THR A 260 7.32 -40.08 -5.21
CA THR A 260 6.66 -38.77 -5.19
C THR A 260 5.84 -38.58 -3.93
N VAL A 261 5.97 -37.43 -3.32
CA VAL A 261 5.10 -36.94 -2.26
C VAL A 261 4.32 -35.73 -2.75
N ASN A 262 3.10 -35.56 -2.25
CA ASN A 262 2.30 -34.37 -2.46
C ASN A 262 2.21 -33.59 -1.15
N VAL A 263 2.60 -32.33 -1.18
CA VAL A 263 2.50 -31.42 -0.04
C VAL A 263 1.65 -30.20 -0.37
N PHE A 264 0.98 -29.66 0.62
CA PHE A 264 0.17 -28.45 0.46
C PHE A 264 0.79 -27.30 1.25
N ILE A 265 0.96 -26.15 0.58
CA ILE A 265 1.42 -24.89 1.15
C ILE A 265 0.24 -23.94 1.18
N PRO A 266 -0.37 -23.67 2.34
CA PRO A 266 -1.43 -22.69 2.45
C PRO A 266 -0.87 -21.27 2.30
N THR A 267 -1.63 -20.38 1.65
CA THR A 267 -1.31 -18.95 1.64
C THR A 267 -2.01 -18.24 2.81
N PRO A 268 -1.35 -17.28 3.47
CA PRO A 268 -1.93 -16.55 4.61
C PRO A 268 -3.08 -15.62 4.19
N VAL A 269 -3.19 -15.34 2.92
CA VAL A 269 -4.27 -14.54 2.32
C VAL A 269 -4.73 -15.20 1.02
N THR A 270 -5.96 -14.94 0.62
CA THR A 270 -6.43 -15.33 -0.72
C THR A 270 -5.69 -14.50 -1.76
N MET A 271 -4.92 -15.15 -2.60
CA MET A 271 -4.19 -14.49 -3.68
C MET A 271 -5.15 -13.97 -4.76
N ARG A 272 -4.75 -12.91 -5.45
CA ARG A 272 -5.55 -12.25 -6.49
C ARG A 272 -5.97 -13.19 -7.63
N ALA A 273 -5.07 -14.06 -8.00
CA ALA A 273 -5.26 -15.05 -9.04
C ALA A 273 -4.54 -16.34 -8.65
N VAL A 274 -4.67 -17.37 -9.46
CA VAL A 274 -3.86 -18.58 -9.33
C VAL A 274 -2.39 -18.19 -9.52
N PRO A 275 -1.53 -18.38 -8.51
CA PRO A 275 -0.15 -17.96 -8.60
C PRO A 275 0.68 -18.92 -9.46
N SER A 276 1.73 -18.40 -10.06
CA SER A 276 2.90 -19.17 -10.48
C SER A 276 3.82 -19.40 -9.30
N LEU A 277 4.48 -20.54 -9.29
CA LEU A 277 5.44 -20.92 -8.24
C LEU A 277 6.85 -20.85 -8.82
N VAL A 278 7.70 -20.11 -8.11
CA VAL A 278 9.15 -20.13 -8.34
C VAL A 278 9.78 -20.70 -7.08
N LEU A 279 10.51 -21.78 -7.24
CA LEU A 279 11.30 -22.38 -6.17
C LEU A 279 12.75 -21.93 -6.30
N ASP A 280 13.35 -21.52 -5.19
CA ASP A 280 14.78 -21.43 -5.13
C ASP A 280 15.37 -22.84 -5.10
N THR A 281 16.00 -23.23 -6.19
CA THR A 281 16.61 -24.56 -6.36
C THR A 281 17.76 -24.82 -5.39
N LYS A 282 18.27 -23.80 -4.72
CA LYS A 282 19.29 -23.92 -3.68
C LYS A 282 18.75 -24.41 -2.34
N HIS A 283 17.43 -24.32 -2.15
CA HIS A 283 16.78 -24.66 -0.89
C HIS A 283 15.56 -25.58 -1.13
N THR A 284 15.75 -26.66 -1.90
CA THR A 284 14.69 -27.66 -2.10
C THR A 284 14.36 -28.42 -0.81
N GLY A 285 15.22 -28.32 0.21
CA GLY A 285 14.97 -28.94 1.50
C GLY A 285 14.94 -30.45 1.50
N SER A 286 14.39 -31.01 2.57
CA SER A 286 14.15 -32.44 2.70
C SER A 286 12.70 -32.68 3.15
N VAL A 287 12.23 -33.88 2.91
CA VAL A 287 10.96 -34.37 3.42
C VAL A 287 11.22 -35.32 4.57
N ASN A 288 10.65 -35.00 5.73
CA ASN A 288 10.64 -35.92 6.86
C ASN A 288 9.54 -36.95 6.67
N THR A 289 9.91 -38.21 6.76
CA THR A 289 9.03 -39.38 6.65
C THR A 289 9.09 -40.18 7.94
N VAL A 290 8.25 -41.19 8.08
CA VAL A 290 8.31 -42.15 9.21
C VAL A 290 9.64 -42.90 9.30
N ASN A 291 10.39 -42.95 8.19
CA ASN A 291 11.71 -43.63 8.12
C ASN A 291 12.91 -42.68 8.14
N GLY A 292 12.67 -41.39 8.41
CA GLY A 292 13.71 -40.36 8.45
C GLY A 292 13.59 -39.35 7.29
N ASP A 293 14.62 -38.52 7.14
CA ASP A 293 14.68 -37.46 6.14
C ASP A 293 15.08 -37.99 4.77
N VAL A 294 14.35 -37.60 3.78
CA VAL A 294 14.59 -37.92 2.36
C VAL A 294 14.81 -36.65 1.57
N ALA A 295 15.96 -36.53 0.91
CA ALA A 295 16.31 -35.41 0.06
C ALA A 295 15.37 -35.34 -1.16
N ILE A 296 14.95 -34.12 -1.52
CA ILE A 296 14.19 -33.87 -2.74
C ILE A 296 15.15 -33.63 -3.90
N THR A 297 14.96 -34.37 -4.98
CA THR A 297 15.81 -34.28 -6.19
C THR A 297 15.21 -33.39 -7.28
N SER A 298 13.88 -33.31 -7.33
CA SER A 298 13.18 -32.45 -8.30
C SER A 298 11.75 -32.19 -7.89
N ILE A 299 11.15 -31.17 -8.53
CA ILE A 299 9.73 -30.88 -8.43
C ILE A 299 9.02 -31.51 -9.61
N GLY A 300 8.05 -32.36 -9.32
CA GLY A 300 7.30 -33.10 -10.34
C GLY A 300 6.14 -32.33 -10.96
N GLY A 301 5.55 -31.43 -10.23
CA GLY A 301 4.43 -30.63 -10.69
C GLY A 301 3.88 -29.72 -9.60
N VAL A 302 3.11 -28.73 -10.03
CA VAL A 302 2.48 -27.74 -9.16
C VAL A 302 1.02 -27.57 -9.58
N THR A 303 0.12 -27.66 -8.60
CA THR A 303 -1.28 -27.28 -8.79
C THR A 303 -1.59 -26.13 -7.83
N ALA A 304 -1.79 -24.96 -8.38
CA ALA A 304 -2.06 -23.77 -7.59
C ALA A 304 -3.54 -23.43 -7.58
N THR A 305 -3.97 -22.86 -6.44
CA THR A 305 -5.26 -22.20 -6.24
C THR A 305 -5.00 -20.85 -5.59
N SER A 306 -6.01 -19.99 -5.51
CA SER A 306 -5.89 -18.71 -4.81
C SER A 306 -5.60 -18.83 -3.32
N ASN A 307 -5.81 -20.00 -2.70
CA ASN A 307 -5.69 -20.22 -1.25
C ASN A 307 -4.51 -21.12 -0.88
N GLY A 308 -3.74 -21.58 -1.84
CA GLY A 308 -2.60 -22.44 -1.58
C GLY A 308 -2.11 -23.17 -2.82
N VAL A 309 -1.03 -23.88 -2.64
CA VAL A 309 -0.34 -24.60 -3.71
C VAL A 309 -0.07 -26.03 -3.27
N SER A 310 -0.49 -27.00 -4.10
CA SER A 310 -0.04 -28.39 -4.01
C SER A 310 1.22 -28.57 -4.83
N VAL A 311 2.25 -29.11 -4.22
CA VAL A 311 3.54 -29.35 -4.86
C VAL A 311 3.84 -30.84 -4.82
N TYR A 312 4.17 -31.40 -5.98
CA TYR A 312 4.69 -32.76 -6.08
C TYR A 312 6.22 -32.72 -6.01
N LEU A 313 6.76 -33.36 -4.99
CA LEU A 313 8.19 -33.42 -4.74
C LEU A 313 8.69 -34.83 -5.03
N ASN A 314 9.77 -34.95 -5.78
CA ASN A 314 10.30 -36.24 -6.22
C ASN A 314 11.63 -36.57 -5.56
N ASN A 315 11.83 -37.89 -5.33
CA ASN A 315 13.10 -38.50 -5.06
C ASN A 315 13.33 -39.62 -6.07
N SER A 316 14.48 -39.63 -6.74
CA SER A 316 14.82 -40.63 -7.80
C SER A 316 15.08 -42.04 -7.28
N ASN A 317 15.22 -42.23 -5.98
CA ASN A 317 15.68 -43.48 -5.37
C ASN A 317 14.54 -44.34 -4.78
N SER A 318 13.29 -44.07 -5.12
CA SER A 318 12.12 -44.80 -4.59
C SER A 318 12.11 -44.88 -3.05
N ALA A 319 12.43 -43.78 -2.39
CA ALA A 319 12.70 -43.74 -0.94
C ALA A 319 11.40 -43.59 -0.09
N PHE A 320 10.25 -43.53 -0.70
CA PHE A 320 8.99 -43.27 0.02
C PHE A 320 8.13 -44.50 0.22
N THR A 321 7.42 -44.54 1.35
CA THR A 321 6.39 -45.56 1.62
C THR A 321 5.02 -44.97 1.32
N ILE A 322 4.28 -45.58 0.42
CA ILE A 322 2.97 -45.11 -0.08
C ILE A 322 1.97 -44.92 1.07
N GLY A 323 1.24 -43.82 1.06
CA GLY A 323 0.19 -43.53 2.03
C GLY A 323 0.68 -43.03 3.39
N THR A 324 1.98 -42.80 3.55
CA THR A 324 2.53 -42.26 4.81
C THR A 324 2.49 -40.72 4.83
N PRO A 325 2.26 -40.10 6.02
CA PRO A 325 2.34 -38.67 6.17
C PRO A 325 3.79 -38.18 6.02
N VAL A 326 3.92 -36.96 5.49
CA VAL A 326 5.22 -36.33 5.28
C VAL A 326 5.17 -34.88 5.69
N VAL A 327 6.34 -34.34 6.06
CA VAL A 327 6.55 -32.92 6.32
C VAL A 327 7.71 -32.43 5.47
N TRP A 328 7.46 -31.46 4.61
CA TRP A 328 8.50 -30.77 3.88
C TRP A 328 8.95 -29.53 4.65
N PHE A 329 10.24 -29.32 4.79
CA PHE A 329 10.82 -28.20 5.52
C PHE A 329 12.11 -27.70 4.86
N GLY A 330 12.58 -26.53 5.30
CA GLY A 330 13.80 -25.93 4.75
C GLY A 330 13.65 -25.47 3.30
N PHE A 331 12.44 -25.17 2.85
CA PHE A 331 12.19 -24.68 1.51
C PHE A 331 12.05 -23.15 1.48
N GLU A 332 12.34 -22.59 0.32
CA GLU A 332 12.01 -21.22 -0.03
C GLU A 332 11.14 -21.23 -1.28
N VAL A 333 9.95 -20.63 -1.17
CA VAL A 333 8.95 -20.61 -2.22
C VAL A 333 8.52 -19.18 -2.48
N HIS A 334 8.55 -18.79 -3.74
CA HIS A 334 7.98 -17.56 -4.21
C HIS A 334 6.73 -17.86 -5.02
N LEU A 335 5.60 -17.34 -4.58
CA LEU A 335 4.34 -17.36 -5.30
C LEU A 335 4.10 -15.99 -5.90
N THR A 336 3.78 -15.90 -7.18
CA THR A 336 3.53 -14.61 -7.84
C THR A 336 2.34 -14.69 -8.77
N CYS A 337 1.48 -13.70 -8.66
CA CYS A 337 0.39 -13.41 -9.57
C CYS A 337 0.29 -11.89 -9.81
N ASP A 338 1.43 -11.25 -9.93
CA ASP A 338 1.55 -9.82 -10.25
C ASP A 338 0.77 -9.45 -11.52
N LEU A 339 0.42 -8.15 -11.69
CA LEU A 339 -0.42 -7.64 -12.78
C LEU A 339 0.37 -7.37 -14.05
#